data_f2cbdf63ffb27f31300def652aef61e0
#
_entry.id   f2cbdf63ffb27f31300def652aef61e0
#
_cell.length_a   1.000
_cell.length_b   1.000
_cell.length_c   1.000
_cell.angle_alpha   90.00
_cell.angle_beta   90.00
_cell.angle_gamma   90.00
#
_symmetry.space_group_name_H-M   'P 1'
#
loop_
_entity.id
_entity.type
_entity.pdbx_description
1 polymer ?
#
loop_
_entity_poly.entity_id
_entity_poly.type
_entity_poly.pdbx_seq_one_letter_code
_entity_poly.pdbx_strand_id
1 'polypeptide(L)'
;MIEPLYGRAEELASLVDLIRTSVSLADSAIPQINQQLHELAELGVDNLELEGPPLYSRPASPSPAFDEGRVVYAAALLMPGGLGFTTWDAEDYAARYGTSHCEPPCLRERFMPFAEAPAIVRATLPAHAPKLIAQLLQCFAVLTR
;
A
#
# COMPACT_ATOMS: atom_id res chain seq x y z
N MET A 1 -39.86 6.96 0.69
CA MET A 1 -38.83 6.07 0.11
C MET A 1 -37.71 5.82 1.08
N ILE A 2 -37.98 5.01 2.08
CA ILE A 2 -37.04 4.72 3.16
C ILE A 2 -36.19 3.49 2.81
N GLU A 3 -36.75 2.53 2.05
CA GLU A 3 -36.05 1.28 1.69
C GLU A 3 -34.70 1.45 1.01
N PRO A 4 -34.54 2.38 0.02
CA PRO A 4 -33.22 2.56 -0.58
C PRO A 4 -32.14 3.00 0.41
N LEU A 5 -32.53 3.80 1.42
CA LEU A 5 -31.59 4.23 2.46
C LEU A 5 -31.19 3.06 3.36
N TYR A 6 -32.13 2.21 3.73
CA TYR A 6 -31.84 1.02 4.55
C TYR A 6 -30.97 0.02 3.80
N GLY A 7 -31.21 -0.19 2.50
CA GLY A 7 -30.36 -1.04 1.69
C GLY A 7 -28.93 -0.52 1.62
N ARG A 8 -28.76 0.79 1.48
CA ARG A 8 -27.44 1.40 1.48
C ARG A 8 -26.75 1.30 2.84
N ALA A 9 -27.54 1.43 3.92
CA ALA A 9 -26.98 1.25 5.27
C ALA A 9 -26.47 -0.16 5.47
N GLU A 10 -27.17 -1.17 4.97
CA GLU A 10 -26.71 -2.56 5.05
C GLU A 10 -25.45 -2.80 4.22
N GLU A 11 -25.38 -2.21 3.02
CA GLU A 11 -24.18 -2.28 2.19
C GLU A 11 -22.98 -1.65 2.88
N LEU A 12 -23.18 -0.49 3.52
CA LEU A 12 -22.11 0.19 4.26
C LEU A 12 -21.68 -0.63 5.48
N ALA A 13 -22.63 -1.24 6.20
CA ALA A 13 -22.30 -2.10 7.33
C ALA A 13 -21.46 -3.30 6.89
N SER A 14 -21.81 -3.91 5.77
CA SER A 14 -21.05 -5.03 5.20
C SER A 14 -19.63 -4.60 4.82
N LEU A 15 -19.50 -3.41 4.23
CA LEU A 15 -18.18 -2.86 3.88
C LEU A 15 -17.34 -2.60 5.13
N VAL A 16 -17.96 -2.02 6.17
CA VAL A 16 -17.25 -1.78 7.44
C VAL A 16 -16.74 -3.10 8.03
N ASP A 17 -17.59 -4.13 8.04
CA ASP A 17 -17.20 -5.44 8.57
C ASP A 17 -16.08 -6.07 7.75
N LEU A 18 -16.15 -5.94 6.43
CA LEU A 18 -15.12 -6.45 5.54
C LEU A 18 -13.77 -5.75 5.80
N ILE A 19 -13.80 -4.42 5.92
CA ILE A 19 -12.58 -3.66 6.20
C ILE A 19 -12.00 -4.06 7.55
N ARG A 20 -12.82 -4.17 8.59
CA ARG A 20 -12.37 -4.57 9.94
C ARG A 20 -11.74 -5.96 9.92
N THR A 21 -12.36 -6.91 9.25
CA THR A 21 -11.84 -8.27 9.12
C THR A 21 -10.50 -8.26 8.37
N SER A 22 -10.42 -7.52 7.27
CA SER A 22 -9.21 -7.41 6.47
C SER A 22 -8.08 -6.75 7.25
N VAL A 23 -8.37 -5.70 8.02
CA VAL A 23 -7.39 -5.04 8.88
C VAL A 23 -6.85 -6.02 9.92
N SER A 24 -7.74 -6.79 10.56
CA SER A 24 -7.34 -7.76 11.57
C SER A 24 -6.39 -8.81 10.99
N LEU A 25 -6.71 -9.33 9.81
CA LEU A 25 -5.86 -10.29 9.11
C LEU A 25 -4.51 -9.67 8.74
N ALA A 26 -4.53 -8.44 8.24
CA ALA A 26 -3.32 -7.73 7.86
C ALA A 26 -2.42 -7.46 9.07
N ASP A 27 -3.01 -6.98 10.16
CA ASP A 27 -2.27 -6.67 11.38
C ASP A 27 -1.65 -7.92 12.02
N SER A 28 -2.20 -9.10 11.73
CA SER A 28 -1.63 -10.37 12.16
C SER A 28 -0.55 -10.89 11.22
N ALA A 29 -0.76 -10.82 9.91
CA ALA A 29 0.11 -11.43 8.92
C ALA A 29 1.34 -10.58 8.59
N ILE A 30 1.18 -9.28 8.45
CA ILE A 30 2.27 -8.41 7.97
C ILE A 30 3.45 -8.37 8.93
N PRO A 31 3.28 -8.31 10.26
CA PRO A 31 4.43 -8.37 11.16
C PRO A 31 5.26 -9.65 11.02
N GLN A 32 4.61 -10.78 10.73
CA GLN A 32 5.31 -12.04 10.52
C GLN A 32 6.13 -12.00 9.23
N ILE A 33 5.58 -11.42 8.17
CA ILE A 33 6.28 -11.23 6.91
C ILE A 33 7.45 -10.28 7.11
N ASN A 34 7.25 -9.18 7.82
CA ASN A 34 8.30 -8.22 8.09
C ASN A 34 9.44 -8.81 8.91
N GLN A 35 9.13 -9.75 9.80
CA GLN A 35 10.17 -10.47 10.55
C GLN A 35 11.07 -11.25 9.58
N GLN A 36 10.50 -11.95 8.61
CA GLN A 36 11.27 -12.68 7.62
C GLN A 36 12.09 -11.73 6.72
N LEU A 37 11.52 -10.59 6.36
CA LEU A 37 12.22 -9.58 5.58
C LEU A 37 13.40 -8.99 6.37
N HIS A 38 13.21 -8.79 7.67
CA HIS A 38 14.27 -8.31 8.54
C HIS A 38 15.43 -9.32 8.60
N GLU A 39 15.12 -10.60 8.72
CA GLU A 39 16.14 -11.66 8.70
C GLU A 39 16.88 -11.68 7.36
N LEU A 40 16.17 -11.47 6.26
CA LEU A 40 16.79 -11.36 4.94
C LEU A 40 17.74 -10.18 4.88
N ALA A 41 17.36 -9.05 5.45
CA ALA A 41 18.22 -7.87 5.50
C ALA A 41 19.50 -8.13 6.28
N GLU A 42 19.42 -8.89 7.38
CA GLU A 42 20.59 -9.28 8.16
C GLU A 42 21.54 -10.18 7.38
N LEU A 43 21.01 -10.91 6.39
CA LEU A 43 21.82 -11.75 5.52
C LEU A 43 22.40 -11.00 4.32
N GLY A 44 22.21 -9.67 4.27
CA GLY A 44 22.81 -8.84 3.25
C GLY A 44 21.84 -8.26 2.21
N VAL A 45 20.57 -8.61 2.26
CA VAL A 45 19.57 -8.07 1.35
C VAL A 45 18.97 -6.82 1.99
N ASP A 46 19.74 -5.75 2.05
CA ASP A 46 19.41 -4.55 2.81
C ASP A 46 19.24 -3.29 1.93
N ASN A 47 19.29 -3.43 0.62
CA ASN A 47 19.19 -2.29 -0.29
C ASN A 47 18.30 -2.64 -1.47
N LEU A 48 17.01 -2.83 -1.19
CA LEU A 48 16.02 -3.17 -2.21
C LEU A 48 14.80 -2.30 -2.03
N GLU A 49 14.32 -1.72 -3.12
CA GLU A 49 13.13 -0.89 -3.15
C GLU A 49 12.19 -1.41 -4.22
N LEU A 50 10.98 -1.79 -3.82
CA LEU A 50 9.94 -2.23 -4.75
C LEU A 50 8.68 -1.42 -4.50
N GLU A 51 8.07 -0.93 -5.57
CA GLU A 51 6.78 -0.25 -5.51
C GLU A 51 5.71 -1.17 -6.10
N GLY A 52 4.58 -1.21 -5.42
CA GLY A 52 3.43 -1.96 -5.89
C GLY A 52 2.35 -1.05 -6.47
N PRO A 53 1.18 -1.63 -6.74
CA PRO A 53 0.07 -0.89 -7.32
C PRO A 53 -0.54 0.10 -6.32
N PRO A 54 -1.35 1.05 -6.82
CA PRO A 54 -2.13 1.90 -5.92
C PRO A 54 -3.11 1.04 -5.11
N LEU A 55 -3.21 1.35 -3.82
CA LEU A 55 -4.10 0.67 -2.89
C LEU A 55 -5.39 1.44 -2.70
N TYR A 56 -5.28 2.76 -2.63
CA TYR A 56 -6.38 3.63 -2.30
C TYR A 56 -6.04 5.07 -2.72
N SER A 57 -7.03 5.83 -3.10
CA SER A 57 -6.84 7.25 -3.36
C SER A 57 -7.99 8.04 -2.76
N ARG A 58 -7.69 9.25 -2.31
CA ARG A 58 -8.68 10.16 -1.73
C ARG A 58 -8.45 11.58 -2.22
N PRO A 59 -9.46 12.46 -2.18
CA PRO A 59 -9.24 13.88 -2.45
C PRO A 59 -8.22 14.45 -1.47
N ALA A 60 -7.37 15.32 -1.95
CA ALA A 60 -6.36 15.97 -1.11
C ALA A 60 -7.00 16.93 -0.13
N SER A 61 -8.15 17.52 -0.48
CA SER A 61 -8.88 18.43 0.36
C SER A 61 -10.26 17.85 0.69
N PRO A 62 -10.75 18.00 1.94
CA PRO A 62 -12.09 17.55 2.29
C PRO A 62 -13.19 18.41 1.66
N SER A 63 -12.86 19.59 1.11
CA SER A 63 -13.83 20.46 0.50
C SER A 63 -13.91 20.20 -1.01
N PRO A 64 -15.09 19.77 -1.53
CA PRO A 64 -15.24 19.54 -2.96
C PRO A 64 -15.18 20.80 -3.81
N ALA A 65 -15.24 21.99 -3.18
CA ALA A 65 -15.16 23.27 -3.89
C ALA A 65 -13.74 23.57 -4.40
N PHE A 66 -12.73 22.91 -3.82
CA PHE A 66 -11.33 23.07 -4.21
C PHE A 66 -10.82 21.75 -4.72
N ASP A 67 -10.85 21.59 -6.03
CA ASP A 67 -10.34 20.39 -6.68
C ASP A 67 -8.81 20.48 -6.76
N GLU A 68 -8.15 20.20 -5.66
CA GLU A 68 -6.70 20.29 -5.52
C GLU A 68 -5.99 18.95 -5.69
N GLY A 69 -6.58 18.06 -6.47
CA GLY A 69 -5.95 16.79 -6.77
C GLY A 69 -6.32 15.70 -5.77
N ARG A 70 -5.56 14.62 -5.83
CA ARG A 70 -5.81 13.43 -5.03
C ARG A 70 -4.52 12.93 -4.42
N VAL A 71 -4.64 12.29 -3.27
CA VAL A 71 -3.54 11.58 -2.62
C VAL A 71 -3.68 10.11 -2.96
N VAL A 72 -2.61 9.51 -3.47
CA VAL A 72 -2.56 8.09 -3.81
C VAL A 72 -1.71 7.36 -2.78
N TYR A 73 -2.24 6.28 -2.23
CA TYR A 73 -1.51 5.37 -1.37
C TYR A 73 -1.12 4.15 -2.20
N ALA A 74 0.15 3.84 -2.25
CA ALA A 74 0.66 2.73 -3.04
C ALA A 74 1.40 1.73 -2.15
N ALA A 75 1.31 0.46 -2.49
CA ALA A 75 2.05 -0.57 -1.77
C ALA A 75 3.54 -0.41 -2.01
N ALA A 76 4.35 -0.73 -1.02
CA ALA A 76 5.80 -0.65 -1.14
C ALA A 76 6.48 -1.70 -0.28
N LEU A 77 7.64 -2.14 -0.74
CA LEU A 77 8.55 -2.98 0.02
C LEU A 77 9.91 -2.32 0.00
N LEU A 78 10.41 -1.98 1.16
CA LEU A 78 11.71 -1.33 1.32
C LEU A 78 12.54 -2.12 2.30
N MET A 79 13.73 -2.53 1.88
CA MET A 79 14.63 -3.25 2.78
C MET A 79 15.59 -2.25 3.41
N PRO A 80 15.81 -2.28 4.72
CA PRO A 80 15.34 -3.30 5.67
C PRO A 80 13.98 -3.04 6.33
N GLY A 81 13.28 -1.98 5.94
CA GLY A 81 12.04 -1.58 6.60
C GLY A 81 10.87 -2.57 6.47
N GLY A 82 10.82 -3.33 5.38
CA GLY A 82 9.76 -4.31 5.15
C GLY A 82 8.62 -3.78 4.30
N LEU A 83 7.43 -4.36 4.50
CA LEU A 83 6.23 -3.94 3.79
C LEU A 83 5.66 -2.66 4.39
N GLY A 84 5.21 -1.78 3.52
CA GLY A 84 4.62 -0.52 3.90
C GLY A 84 3.90 0.12 2.73
N PHE A 85 3.85 1.43 2.75
CA PHE A 85 3.14 2.18 1.73
C PHE A 85 3.86 3.50 1.47
N THR A 86 3.55 4.08 0.31
CA THR A 86 3.97 5.44 -0.03
C THR A 86 2.73 6.29 -0.26
N THR A 87 2.87 7.59 -0.01
CA THR A 87 1.82 8.57 -0.35
C THR A 87 2.35 9.47 -1.44
N TRP A 88 1.52 9.67 -2.44
CA TRP A 88 1.87 10.48 -3.60
C TRP A 88 0.74 11.45 -3.90
N ASP A 89 1.09 12.65 -4.32
CA ASP A 89 0.18 13.47 -5.10
C ASP A 89 -0.12 12.71 -6.40
N ALA A 90 -1.36 12.74 -6.87
CA ALA A 90 -1.73 12.01 -8.08
C ALA A 90 -0.92 12.44 -9.30
N GLU A 91 -0.58 13.72 -9.38
CA GLU A 91 0.26 14.23 -10.49
C GLU A 91 1.67 13.65 -10.41
N ASP A 92 2.26 13.63 -9.21
CA ASP A 92 3.58 13.05 -9.01
C ASP A 92 3.59 11.55 -9.27
N TYR A 93 2.51 10.87 -8.87
CA TYR A 93 2.36 9.45 -9.13
C TYR A 93 2.28 9.16 -10.62
N ALA A 94 1.48 9.95 -11.35
CA ALA A 94 1.37 9.83 -12.80
C ALA A 94 2.71 10.11 -13.49
N ALA A 95 3.48 11.07 -12.98
CA ALA A 95 4.81 11.39 -13.50
C ALA A 95 5.77 10.21 -13.31
N ARG A 96 5.68 9.50 -12.18
CA ARG A 96 6.52 8.34 -11.89
C ARG A 96 6.27 7.20 -12.87
N TYR A 97 4.99 6.95 -13.17
CA TYR A 97 4.57 5.80 -13.97
C TYR A 97 4.08 6.17 -15.37
N GLY A 98 4.04 7.45 -15.68
CA GLY A 98 3.60 7.94 -16.99
C GLY A 98 4.77 8.29 -17.89
N THR A 99 4.48 9.13 -18.90
CA THR A 99 5.46 9.57 -19.90
C THR A 99 6.14 10.88 -19.52
N SER A 100 5.83 11.44 -18.38
CA SER A 100 6.42 12.69 -17.91
C SER A 100 7.89 12.49 -17.54
N HIS A 101 8.70 13.49 -17.81
CA HIS A 101 10.14 13.47 -17.51
C HIS A 101 10.48 14.04 -16.12
N CYS A 102 9.47 14.25 -15.26
CA CYS A 102 9.73 14.69 -13.90
C CYS A 102 10.38 13.56 -13.11
N GLU A 103 11.48 13.85 -12.44
CA GLU A 103 12.09 12.89 -11.54
C GLU A 103 11.33 12.93 -10.20
N PRO A 104 10.60 11.87 -9.84
CA PRO A 104 9.92 11.83 -8.56
C PRO A 104 10.92 11.66 -7.43
N PRO A 105 10.55 12.05 -6.21
CA PRO A 105 11.38 11.76 -5.05
C PRO A 105 11.64 10.27 -4.93
N CYS A 106 12.78 9.93 -4.31
CA CYS A 106 13.16 8.56 -4.05
C CYS A 106 12.09 7.86 -3.19
N LEU A 107 11.84 6.57 -3.47
CA LEU A 107 10.89 5.77 -2.71
C LEU A 107 11.18 5.83 -1.20
N ARG A 108 12.45 5.78 -0.84
CA ARG A 108 12.89 5.80 0.56
C ARG A 108 12.41 7.04 1.31
N GLU A 109 12.31 8.16 0.64
CA GLU A 109 11.85 9.41 1.24
C GLU A 109 10.34 9.45 1.49
N ARG A 110 9.59 8.63 0.75
CA ARG A 110 8.13 8.59 0.83
C ARG A 110 7.60 7.35 1.56
N PHE A 111 8.48 6.42 1.89
CA PHE A 111 8.08 5.17 2.51
C PHE A 111 7.62 5.39 3.96
N MET A 112 6.48 4.77 4.27
CA MET A 112 5.93 4.74 5.61
C MET A 112 5.69 3.28 6.02
N PRO A 113 6.00 2.91 7.28
CA PRO A 113 5.73 1.56 7.73
C PRO A 113 4.25 1.20 7.67
N PHE A 114 3.96 -0.07 7.46
CA PHE A 114 2.60 -0.57 7.38
C PHE A 114 1.74 -0.16 8.57
N ALA A 115 2.30 -0.19 9.79
CA ALA A 115 1.55 0.11 11.00
C ALA A 115 1.00 1.56 11.04
N GLU A 116 1.61 2.46 10.29
CA GLU A 116 1.17 3.86 10.23
C GLU A 116 0.11 4.12 9.17
N ALA A 117 -0.25 3.10 8.38
CA ALA A 117 -1.25 3.26 7.34
C ALA A 117 -2.66 3.44 7.93
N PRO A 118 -3.50 4.26 7.28
CA PRO A 118 -4.92 4.28 7.62
C PRO A 118 -5.53 2.88 7.51
N ALA A 119 -6.58 2.62 8.27
CA ALA A 119 -7.22 1.30 8.30
C ALA A 119 -7.58 0.80 6.90
N ILE A 120 -8.14 1.67 6.06
CA ILE A 120 -8.51 1.28 4.70
C ILE A 120 -7.30 0.84 3.87
N VAL A 121 -6.16 1.48 4.05
CA VAL A 121 -4.92 1.13 3.36
C VAL A 121 -4.37 -0.19 3.91
N ARG A 122 -4.38 -0.37 5.24
CA ARG A 122 -3.98 -1.65 5.85
C ARG A 122 -4.85 -2.82 5.39
N ALA A 123 -6.13 -2.56 5.17
CA ALA A 123 -7.06 -3.58 4.68
C ALA A 123 -6.76 -4.02 3.25
N THR A 124 -6.23 -3.13 2.42
CA THR A 124 -5.97 -3.42 1.01
C THR A 124 -4.58 -3.99 0.75
N LEU A 125 -3.62 -3.71 1.62
CA LEU A 125 -2.23 -4.14 1.42
C LEU A 125 -2.07 -5.65 1.27
N PRO A 126 -2.74 -6.52 2.06
CA PRO A 126 -2.55 -7.97 1.92
C PRO A 126 -2.92 -8.53 0.54
N ALA A 127 -3.82 -7.87 -0.19
CA ALA A 127 -4.16 -8.32 -1.53
C ALA A 127 -3.01 -8.10 -2.52
N HIS A 128 -2.13 -7.16 -2.23
CA HIS A 128 -1.05 -6.75 -3.13
C HIS A 128 0.33 -7.18 -2.65
N ALA A 129 0.48 -7.47 -1.36
CA ALA A 129 1.75 -7.88 -0.79
C ALA A 129 2.35 -9.11 -1.48
N PRO A 130 1.57 -10.14 -1.86
CA PRO A 130 2.14 -11.31 -2.55
C PRO A 130 2.86 -10.97 -3.84
N LYS A 131 2.41 -9.96 -4.57
CA LYS A 131 3.06 -9.53 -5.80
C LYS A 131 4.44 -8.91 -5.53
N LEU A 132 4.53 -8.10 -4.47
CA LEU A 132 5.82 -7.52 -4.07
C LEU A 132 6.79 -8.59 -3.61
N ILE A 133 6.30 -9.54 -2.84
CA ILE A 133 7.11 -10.67 -2.38
C ILE A 133 7.56 -11.53 -3.55
N ALA A 134 6.69 -11.75 -4.53
CA ALA A 134 7.05 -12.50 -5.74
C ALA A 134 8.18 -11.80 -6.51
N GLN A 135 8.13 -10.47 -6.63
CA GLN A 135 9.20 -9.71 -7.27
C GLN A 135 10.52 -9.86 -6.50
N LEU A 136 10.45 -9.80 -5.17
CA LEU A 136 11.62 -10.03 -4.32
C LEU A 136 12.20 -11.42 -4.56
N LEU A 137 11.35 -12.45 -4.58
CA LEU A 137 11.78 -13.82 -4.76
C LEU A 137 12.43 -14.05 -6.13
N GLN A 138 12.03 -13.32 -7.15
CA GLN A 138 12.64 -13.42 -8.47
C GLN A 138 14.12 -13.02 -8.45
N CYS A 139 14.51 -12.14 -7.55
CA CYS A 139 15.92 -11.78 -7.39
C CYS A 139 16.79 -12.98 -6.99
N PHE A 140 16.15 -14.02 -6.46
CA PHE A 140 16.84 -15.21 -5.96
C PHE A 140 16.46 -16.46 -6.75
N ALA A 141 16.06 -16.30 -8.02
CA ALA A 141 15.61 -17.42 -8.86
C ALA A 141 16.66 -18.53 -8.97
N VAL A 142 17.95 -18.18 -8.93
CA VAL A 142 19.04 -19.16 -8.99
C VAL A 142 19.02 -20.07 -7.76
N LEU A 143 18.68 -19.53 -6.59
CA LEU A 143 18.64 -20.32 -5.35
C LEU A 143 17.37 -21.15 -5.20
N THR A 144 16.28 -20.70 -5.82
CA THR A 144 14.96 -21.30 -5.64
C THR A 144 14.57 -22.28 -6.74
N ARG A 145 15.46 -22.57 -7.68
CA ARG A 145 15.23 -23.55 -8.74
C ARG A 145 15.36 -24.98 -8.25
#